data_91f57baac5d052acd0e666854d3254cb
#
_entry.id   91f57baac5d052acd0e666854d3254cb
#
_cell.length_a   1.000
_cell.length_b   1.000
_cell.length_c   1.000
_cell.angle_alpha   90.00
_cell.angle_beta   90.00
_cell.angle_gamma   90.00
#
_symmetry.space_group_name_H-M   'P 1'
#
loop_
_entity.id
_entity.type
_entity.pdbx_description
1 polymer ?
#
loop_
_entity_poly.entity_id
_entity_poly.type
_entity_poly.pdbx_seq_one_letter_code
_entity_poly.pdbx_strand_id
1 'polypeptide(L)'
;TVAGLGTPEQPHPVQKAFAEAGAFQCGFCTAGMVVTASTFGPDDLDDLPRLLKGNLCRCTGYRSIHDAICGVVNTEVAPEGDAAGRSVVAPAAMRVVTGREPYTLDLATTALAHLAVLGSPHAHARIVSIDTDAAAALPGVIAVFDFRDSPTTLFSTGRHEHRTDDPDDTLVFDQVLRFRGQRVAAVVAESVAEAERALDAIVVEYEELPAVFDPLASREPGAPLLHGDKGPETRIAAPERNTVAEFHGETGDVAAAIESADAVVSGVWQTQRVSHVALETHATRGWLDAEGGLVLRTSSQVPFLVRDELCHIFGLRPEDVRVFTARVGGGFGGKQELLTEDLVTLAVLATGRAVQYEFSRRDEFTVAPTRHPM
;
A
#
# COMPACT_ATOMS: atom_id res chain seq x y z
N THR A 1 -5.56 -2.15 27.37
CA THR A 1 -5.80 -1.59 26.03
C THR A 1 -6.28 -0.13 26.14
N VAL A 2 -6.15 0.66 25.10
CA VAL A 2 -6.61 2.06 25.09
C VAL A 2 -8.10 2.20 25.39
N ALA A 3 -8.93 1.26 24.94
CA ALA A 3 -10.37 1.22 25.23
C ALA A 3 -10.70 1.01 26.73
N GLY A 4 -9.74 0.49 27.50
CA GLY A 4 -9.89 0.33 28.95
C GLY A 4 -9.51 1.55 29.77
N LEU A 5 -8.93 2.60 29.15
CA LEU A 5 -8.59 3.86 29.84
C LEU A 5 -9.80 4.77 29.99
N GLY A 6 -10.64 4.88 28.95
CA GLY A 6 -11.81 5.74 28.94
C GLY A 6 -12.66 5.56 27.68
N THR A 7 -13.83 6.21 27.67
CA THR A 7 -14.79 6.20 26.55
C THR A 7 -14.85 7.60 25.90
N PRO A 8 -15.46 7.76 24.71
CA PRO A 8 -15.68 9.08 24.12
C PRO A 8 -16.45 10.06 25.04
N GLU A 9 -17.37 9.54 25.86
CA GLU A 9 -18.19 10.33 26.80
C GLU A 9 -17.44 10.62 28.11
N GLN A 10 -16.50 9.75 28.50
CA GLN A 10 -15.68 9.86 29.70
C GLN A 10 -14.21 9.51 29.39
N PRO A 11 -13.50 10.36 28.65
CA PRO A 11 -12.13 10.07 28.26
C PRO A 11 -11.17 10.22 29.45
N HIS A 12 -10.14 9.38 29.46
CA HIS A 12 -9.01 9.55 30.37
C HIS A 12 -8.30 10.88 30.08
N PRO A 13 -7.70 11.58 31.10
CA PRO A 13 -7.00 12.84 30.87
C PRO A 13 -5.99 12.83 29.71
N VAL A 14 -5.22 11.75 29.54
CA VAL A 14 -4.28 11.60 28.41
C VAL A 14 -5.00 11.48 27.07
N GLN A 15 -6.14 10.78 26.99
CA GLN A 15 -6.94 10.71 25.76
C GLN A 15 -7.45 12.09 25.36
N LYS A 16 -7.93 12.86 26.35
CA LYS A 16 -8.38 14.24 26.14
C LYS A 16 -7.23 15.13 25.66
N ALA A 17 -6.07 15.06 26.32
CA ALA A 17 -4.89 15.84 25.93
C ALA A 17 -4.44 15.55 24.50
N PHE A 18 -4.43 14.29 24.07
CA PHE A 18 -4.12 13.92 22.69
C PHE A 18 -5.12 14.47 21.68
N ALA A 19 -6.40 14.51 22.02
CA ALA A 19 -7.43 15.10 21.16
C ALA A 19 -7.25 16.64 21.05
N GLU A 20 -7.04 17.32 22.17
CA GLU A 20 -6.90 18.78 22.26
C GLU A 20 -5.57 19.31 21.68
N ALA A 21 -4.51 18.52 21.72
CA ALA A 21 -3.25 18.85 21.08
C ALA A 21 -3.22 18.47 19.57
N GLY A 22 -4.24 17.79 19.04
CA GLY A 22 -4.20 17.25 17.69
C GLY A 22 -3.05 16.25 17.50
N ALA A 23 -2.79 15.41 18.53
CA ALA A 23 -1.60 14.55 18.63
C ALA A 23 -1.66 13.31 17.72
N PHE A 24 -2.32 13.42 16.58
CA PHE A 24 -2.40 12.38 15.56
C PHE A 24 -2.72 12.99 14.19
N GLN A 25 -2.34 12.29 13.13
CA GLN A 25 -2.82 12.52 11.77
C GLN A 25 -3.63 11.31 11.31
N CYS A 26 -2.99 10.22 10.84
CA CYS A 26 -3.73 9.00 10.51
C CYS A 26 -4.34 8.32 11.76
N GLY A 27 -3.72 8.43 12.91
CA GLY A 27 -4.22 7.90 14.18
C GLY A 27 -3.87 6.44 14.46
N PHE A 28 -3.25 5.72 13.52
CA PHE A 28 -2.98 4.29 13.65
C PHE A 28 -2.06 3.98 14.84
N CYS A 29 -1.06 4.82 15.11
CA CYS A 29 -0.18 4.67 16.27
C CYS A 29 -0.80 5.16 17.59
N THR A 30 -1.90 5.92 17.54
CA THR A 30 -2.39 6.71 18.68
C THR A 30 -2.83 5.83 19.85
N ALA A 31 -3.43 4.68 19.59
CA ALA A 31 -3.82 3.74 20.65
C ALA A 31 -2.62 3.33 21.51
N GLY A 32 -1.50 2.96 20.88
CA GLY A 32 -0.25 2.63 21.58
C GLY A 32 0.37 3.81 22.27
N MET A 33 0.42 4.98 21.61
CA MET A 33 0.95 6.21 22.18
C MET A 33 0.22 6.64 23.47
N VAL A 34 -1.11 6.62 23.44
CA VAL A 34 -1.96 6.99 24.59
C VAL A 34 -1.74 6.02 25.76
N VAL A 35 -1.69 4.70 25.49
CA VAL A 35 -1.42 3.72 26.56
C VAL A 35 -0.04 3.93 27.18
N THR A 36 1.00 4.16 26.38
CA THR A 36 2.35 4.43 26.88
C THR A 36 2.37 5.74 27.65
N ALA A 37 1.82 6.82 27.11
CA ALA A 37 1.79 8.13 27.76
C ALA A 37 0.99 8.11 29.08
N SER A 38 -0.02 7.24 29.23
CA SER A 38 -0.79 7.12 30.46
C SER A 38 0.01 6.56 31.66
N THR A 39 1.22 6.06 31.43
CA THR A 39 2.12 5.56 32.48
C THR A 39 3.17 6.58 32.91
N PHE A 40 3.24 7.76 32.26
CA PHE A 40 4.25 8.76 32.55
C PHE A 40 3.88 9.62 33.76
N GLY A 41 4.90 9.91 34.56
CA GLY A 41 4.86 10.89 35.65
C GLY A 41 5.58 12.18 35.28
N PRO A 42 5.58 13.18 36.19
CA PRO A 42 6.26 14.47 35.95
C PRO A 42 7.77 14.31 35.64
N ASP A 43 8.44 13.38 36.29
CA ASP A 43 9.89 13.15 36.13
C ASP A 43 10.26 12.51 34.76
N ASP A 44 9.28 12.02 34.01
CA ASP A 44 9.50 11.37 32.71
C ASP A 44 9.53 12.37 31.54
N LEU A 45 9.08 13.61 31.76
CA LEU A 45 8.91 14.61 30.70
C LEU A 45 10.24 15.04 30.05
N ASP A 46 11.35 14.95 30.77
CA ASP A 46 12.67 15.33 30.27
C ASP A 46 13.29 14.28 29.32
N ASP A 47 12.74 13.05 29.27
CA ASP A 47 13.31 11.95 28.47
C ASP A 47 12.27 11.25 27.57
N LEU A 48 11.29 12.01 27.08
CA LEU A 48 10.23 11.49 26.21
C LEU A 48 10.73 10.75 24.95
N PRO A 49 11.82 11.21 24.26
CA PRO A 49 12.34 10.47 23.10
C PRO A 49 12.75 9.03 23.43
N ARG A 50 13.36 8.79 24.59
CA ARG A 50 13.75 7.46 25.03
C ARG A 50 12.53 6.64 25.46
N LEU A 51 11.59 7.23 26.15
CA LEU A 51 10.39 6.54 26.65
C LEU A 51 9.43 6.16 25.52
N LEU A 52 9.37 6.96 24.46
CA LEU A 52 8.54 6.72 23.27
C LEU A 52 9.22 5.86 22.19
N LYS A 53 10.47 5.41 22.38
CA LYS A 53 11.24 4.67 21.37
C LYS A 53 10.57 3.40 20.85
N GLY A 54 9.66 2.79 21.62
CA GLY A 54 8.86 1.63 21.22
C GLY A 54 7.57 1.96 20.50
N ASN A 55 7.21 3.23 20.40
CA ASN A 55 5.97 3.71 19.80
C ASN A 55 6.29 4.53 18.56
N LEU A 56 6.16 3.93 17.38
CA LEU A 56 6.50 4.59 16.12
C LEU A 56 5.32 5.41 15.59
N CYS A 57 5.63 6.60 15.08
CA CYS A 57 4.71 7.45 14.32
C CYS A 57 5.41 7.94 13.04
N ARG A 58 4.79 7.73 11.89
CA ARG A 58 5.31 8.20 10.59
C ARG A 58 4.75 9.54 10.15
N CYS A 59 3.68 10.03 10.82
CA CYS A 59 2.92 11.20 10.37
C CYS A 59 3.37 12.51 11.03
N THR A 60 3.52 12.53 12.37
CA THR A 60 3.52 13.77 13.18
C THR A 60 4.90 14.36 13.44
N GLY A 61 5.97 13.59 13.19
CA GLY A 61 7.31 13.96 13.67
C GLY A 61 7.39 14.07 15.20
N TYR A 62 6.42 13.47 15.92
CA TYR A 62 6.28 13.47 17.38
C TYR A 62 5.97 14.82 18.03
N ARG A 63 5.95 15.93 17.30
CA ARG A 63 5.78 17.27 17.90
C ARG A 63 4.46 17.41 18.63
N SER A 64 3.33 17.15 17.98
CA SER A 64 2.01 17.24 18.62
C SER A 64 1.79 16.17 19.71
N ILE A 65 2.47 15.02 19.60
CA ILE A 65 2.47 13.98 20.64
C ILE A 65 3.20 14.49 21.89
N HIS A 66 4.37 15.10 21.72
CA HIS A 66 5.09 15.76 22.80
C HIS A 66 4.23 16.85 23.44
N ASP A 67 3.61 17.72 22.65
CA ASP A 67 2.72 18.77 23.11
C ASP A 67 1.59 18.22 23.99
N ALA A 68 0.93 17.13 23.54
CA ALA A 68 -0.13 16.48 24.31
C ALA A 68 0.35 15.95 25.67
N ILE A 69 1.52 15.33 25.72
CA ILE A 69 2.10 14.78 26.95
C ILE A 69 2.50 15.91 27.91
N CYS A 70 2.98 17.04 27.38
CA CYS A 70 3.33 18.25 28.16
C CYS A 70 2.12 19.16 28.50
N GLY A 71 0.90 18.76 28.14
CA GLY A 71 -0.32 19.49 28.46
C GLY A 71 -0.57 20.73 27.60
N VAL A 72 0.05 20.82 26.41
CA VAL A 72 -0.18 21.92 25.46
C VAL A 72 -1.46 21.65 24.67
N VAL A 73 -2.31 22.67 24.53
CA VAL A 73 -3.55 22.63 23.73
C VAL A 73 -3.28 23.36 22.41
N ASN A 74 -3.39 22.67 21.28
CA ASN A 74 -3.17 23.21 19.94
C ASN A 74 -4.46 23.44 19.15
N THR A 75 -5.61 23.06 19.72
CA THR A 75 -6.91 23.23 19.10
C THR A 75 -7.77 24.20 19.85
N GLU A 76 -8.73 24.78 19.17
CA GLU A 76 -9.68 25.73 19.71
C GLU A 76 -11.13 25.26 19.50
N VAL A 77 -12.04 25.74 20.34
CA VAL A 77 -13.47 25.54 20.13
C VAL A 77 -13.94 26.57 19.12
N ALA A 78 -14.32 26.16 17.94
CA ALA A 78 -14.92 27.06 16.96
C ALA A 78 -16.34 27.45 17.38
N PRO A 79 -16.76 28.70 17.20
CA PRO A 79 -18.18 29.07 17.22
C PRO A 79 -18.94 28.26 16.15
N GLU A 80 -20.23 28.05 16.39
CA GLU A 80 -21.06 27.31 15.43
C GLU A 80 -20.99 27.97 14.04
N GLY A 81 -20.68 27.15 13.01
CA GLY A 81 -20.58 27.58 11.63
C GLY A 81 -19.29 28.30 11.21
N ASP A 82 -18.32 28.48 12.11
CA ASP A 82 -17.08 29.25 11.84
C ASP A 82 -15.81 28.42 12.14
N ALA A 83 -15.55 27.39 11.34
CA ALA A 83 -14.35 26.54 11.48
C ALA A 83 -13.23 26.89 10.47
N ALA A 84 -13.52 27.65 9.41
CA ALA A 84 -12.54 28.01 8.41
C ALA A 84 -11.42 28.89 8.98
N GLY A 85 -10.16 28.52 8.74
CA GLY A 85 -8.98 29.24 9.25
C GLY A 85 -8.68 29.01 10.75
N ARG A 86 -9.36 28.06 11.41
CA ARG A 86 -9.18 27.72 12.82
C ARG A 86 -8.63 26.32 13.00
N SER A 87 -7.87 26.11 14.09
CA SER A 87 -7.36 24.80 14.50
C SER A 87 -8.40 24.07 15.36
N VAL A 88 -9.45 23.56 14.74
CA VAL A 88 -10.50 22.83 15.47
C VAL A 88 -10.14 21.37 15.69
N VAL A 89 -10.70 20.76 16.74
CA VAL A 89 -10.55 19.32 17.02
C VAL A 89 -11.11 18.50 15.85
N ALA A 90 -10.32 17.52 15.39
CA ALA A 90 -10.76 16.66 14.29
C ALA A 90 -12.03 15.87 14.67
N PRO A 91 -13.03 15.73 13.76
CA PRO A 91 -14.29 15.01 14.05
C PRO A 91 -14.11 13.56 14.51
N ALA A 92 -13.02 12.91 14.11
CA ALA A 92 -12.68 11.55 14.53
C ALA A 92 -11.89 11.46 15.84
N ALA A 93 -11.49 12.61 16.44
CA ALA A 93 -10.52 12.64 17.53
C ALA A 93 -10.88 11.70 18.68
N MET A 94 -12.09 11.78 19.18
CA MET A 94 -12.51 10.96 20.32
C MET A 94 -12.54 9.45 19.97
N ARG A 95 -12.92 9.09 18.75
CA ARG A 95 -12.87 7.68 18.32
C ARG A 95 -11.43 7.17 18.18
N VAL A 96 -10.51 8.01 17.64
CA VAL A 96 -9.09 7.68 17.51
C VAL A 96 -8.44 7.49 18.88
N VAL A 97 -8.56 8.47 19.79
CA VAL A 97 -7.86 8.42 21.09
C VAL A 97 -8.44 7.37 22.05
N THR A 98 -9.66 6.91 21.82
CA THR A 98 -10.30 5.83 22.59
C THR A 98 -10.21 4.46 21.93
N GLY A 99 -9.54 4.35 20.74
CA GLY A 99 -9.36 3.10 20.02
C GLY A 99 -10.65 2.55 19.39
N ARG A 100 -11.58 3.43 19.03
CA ARG A 100 -12.87 3.07 18.40
C ARG A 100 -12.95 3.47 16.93
N GLU A 101 -11.92 4.11 16.40
CA GLU A 101 -11.84 4.42 14.98
C GLU A 101 -11.49 3.15 14.18
N PRO A 102 -12.33 2.72 13.23
CA PRO A 102 -12.06 1.50 12.47
C PRO A 102 -11.07 1.77 11.34
N TYR A 103 -10.04 0.93 11.23
CA TYR A 103 -9.12 0.85 10.10
C TYR A 103 -9.51 -0.30 9.16
N THR A 104 -8.73 -0.53 8.11
CA THR A 104 -9.09 -1.43 7.00
C THR A 104 -9.51 -2.82 7.47
N LEU A 105 -8.77 -3.43 8.39
CA LEU A 105 -9.04 -4.80 8.85
C LEU A 105 -9.93 -4.88 10.10
N ASP A 106 -10.30 -3.74 10.69
CA ASP A 106 -11.18 -3.67 11.87
C ASP A 106 -12.65 -3.90 11.48
N LEU A 107 -12.93 -5.09 10.98
CA LEU A 107 -14.27 -5.53 10.58
C LEU A 107 -14.47 -6.99 10.98
N ALA A 108 -15.46 -7.25 11.81
CA ALA A 108 -15.85 -8.63 12.10
C ALA A 108 -16.46 -9.28 10.84
N THR A 109 -15.92 -10.44 10.46
CA THR A 109 -16.40 -11.21 9.31
C THR A 109 -16.41 -12.69 9.71
N THR A 110 -17.51 -13.36 9.47
CA THR A 110 -17.62 -14.81 9.66
C THR A 110 -17.06 -15.54 8.44
N ALA A 111 -16.49 -16.72 8.65
CA ALA A 111 -15.97 -17.58 7.59
C ALA A 111 -14.99 -16.86 6.61
N LEU A 112 -14.13 -16.00 7.17
CA LEU A 112 -13.10 -15.28 6.42
C LEU A 112 -11.99 -16.25 6.02
N ALA A 113 -11.65 -16.25 4.72
CA ALA A 113 -10.48 -16.92 4.19
C ALA A 113 -9.29 -15.94 4.10
N HIS A 114 -8.08 -16.47 4.13
CA HIS A 114 -6.84 -15.72 4.12
C HIS A 114 -6.00 -16.07 2.92
N LEU A 115 -5.45 -15.04 2.26
CA LEU A 115 -4.58 -15.17 1.10
C LEU A 115 -3.13 -14.93 1.51
N ALA A 116 -2.22 -15.77 1.01
CA ALA A 116 -0.78 -15.57 1.08
C ALA A 116 -0.16 -15.71 -0.31
N VAL A 117 0.99 -15.05 -0.54
CA VAL A 117 1.63 -14.95 -1.85
C VAL A 117 3.04 -15.52 -1.82
N LEU A 118 3.36 -16.37 -2.79
CA LEU A 118 4.72 -16.80 -3.10
C LEU A 118 5.37 -15.76 -4.02
N GLY A 119 6.42 -15.12 -3.54
CA GLY A 119 7.19 -14.14 -4.31
C GLY A 119 8.41 -14.75 -4.99
N SER A 120 8.81 -14.21 -6.13
CA SER A 120 10.02 -14.61 -6.86
C SER A 120 11.27 -14.45 -6.00
N PRO A 121 12.14 -15.47 -5.94
CA PRO A 121 13.47 -15.36 -5.33
C PRO A 121 14.49 -14.66 -6.25
N HIS A 122 14.19 -14.55 -7.56
CA HIS A 122 15.07 -14.01 -8.59
C HIS A 122 14.71 -12.58 -8.96
N ALA A 123 15.70 -11.81 -9.40
CA ALA A 123 15.52 -10.44 -9.88
C ALA A 123 14.93 -10.40 -11.30
N HIS A 124 15.24 -11.40 -12.14
CA HIS A 124 14.68 -11.60 -13.46
C HIS A 124 14.69 -13.09 -13.78
N ALA A 125 13.54 -13.66 -14.08
CA ALA A 125 13.41 -15.09 -14.37
C ALA A 125 12.16 -15.39 -15.19
N ARG A 126 12.13 -16.57 -15.80
CA ARG A 126 10.94 -17.17 -16.40
C ARG A 126 10.51 -18.37 -15.57
N ILE A 127 9.24 -18.53 -15.32
CA ILE A 127 8.68 -19.76 -14.75
C ILE A 127 8.65 -20.81 -15.86
N VAL A 128 9.44 -21.87 -15.72
CA VAL A 128 9.47 -23.01 -16.65
C VAL A 128 8.32 -23.96 -16.34
N SER A 129 8.18 -24.30 -15.06
CA SER A 129 7.10 -25.14 -14.55
C SER A 129 6.72 -24.75 -13.14
N ILE A 130 5.46 -24.99 -12.78
CA ILE A 130 4.93 -24.82 -11.43
C ILE A 130 4.02 -26.00 -11.09
N ASP A 131 4.31 -26.65 -9.97
CA ASP A 131 3.49 -27.73 -9.41
C ASP A 131 2.84 -27.23 -8.11
N THR A 132 1.52 -27.19 -8.11
CA THR A 132 0.69 -26.72 -6.99
C THR A 132 -0.13 -27.85 -6.35
N ASP A 133 -0.04 -29.08 -6.83
CA ASP A 133 -0.90 -30.21 -6.44
C ASP A 133 -0.75 -30.54 -4.96
N ALA A 134 0.49 -30.58 -4.47
CA ALA A 134 0.79 -30.84 -3.06
C ALA A 134 0.23 -29.74 -2.15
N ALA A 135 0.33 -28.47 -2.56
CA ALA A 135 -0.22 -27.33 -1.82
C ALA A 135 -1.75 -27.38 -1.77
N ALA A 136 -2.39 -27.65 -2.91
CA ALA A 136 -3.85 -27.73 -3.03
C ALA A 136 -4.46 -28.88 -2.21
N ALA A 137 -3.68 -29.95 -1.97
CA ALA A 137 -4.13 -31.10 -1.19
C ALA A 137 -4.02 -30.92 0.32
N LEU A 138 -3.39 -29.83 0.82
CA LEU A 138 -3.23 -29.61 2.26
C LEU A 138 -4.56 -29.23 2.93
N PRO A 139 -4.80 -29.74 4.15
CA PRO A 139 -5.99 -29.37 4.92
C PRO A 139 -6.08 -27.85 5.13
N GLY A 140 -7.28 -27.30 4.98
CA GLY A 140 -7.56 -25.89 5.14
C GLY A 140 -7.28 -25.04 3.90
N VAL A 141 -6.63 -25.58 2.85
CA VAL A 141 -6.45 -24.89 1.56
C VAL A 141 -7.77 -24.91 0.79
N ILE A 142 -8.17 -23.74 0.29
CA ILE A 142 -9.40 -23.50 -0.47
C ILE A 142 -9.11 -23.43 -1.97
N ALA A 143 -8.06 -22.68 -2.34
CA ALA A 143 -7.63 -22.51 -3.73
C ALA A 143 -6.14 -22.15 -3.80
N VAL A 144 -5.53 -22.48 -4.95
CA VAL A 144 -4.18 -22.05 -5.30
C VAL A 144 -4.25 -21.43 -6.69
N PHE A 145 -3.60 -20.30 -6.89
CA PHE A 145 -3.58 -19.55 -8.15
C PHE A 145 -2.15 -19.29 -8.60
N ASP A 146 -1.92 -19.34 -9.91
CA ASP A 146 -0.67 -18.97 -10.57
C ASP A 146 -0.93 -18.30 -11.93
N PHE A 147 0.11 -18.15 -12.77
CA PHE A 147 -0.02 -17.47 -14.07
C PHE A 147 -1.04 -18.13 -15.01
N ARG A 148 -1.41 -19.39 -14.80
CA ARG A 148 -2.42 -20.11 -15.59
C ARG A 148 -3.85 -19.64 -15.28
N ASP A 149 -4.06 -19.07 -14.09
CA ASP A 149 -5.35 -18.58 -13.60
C ASP A 149 -5.48 -17.04 -13.78
N SER A 150 -4.40 -16.40 -14.23
CA SER A 150 -4.38 -14.94 -14.39
C SER A 150 -5.29 -14.48 -15.52
N PRO A 151 -6.09 -13.42 -15.32
CA PRO A 151 -6.66 -12.70 -16.45
C PRO A 151 -5.58 -12.27 -17.44
N THR A 152 -5.88 -12.35 -18.74
CA THR A 152 -4.94 -11.96 -19.80
C THR A 152 -4.92 -10.46 -20.09
N THR A 153 -5.74 -9.69 -19.39
CA THR A 153 -5.82 -8.25 -19.54
C THR A 153 -4.60 -7.60 -18.89
N LEU A 154 -3.82 -6.89 -19.70
CA LEU A 154 -2.71 -6.08 -19.24
C LEU A 154 -3.23 -4.83 -18.51
N PHE A 155 -2.51 -4.41 -17.48
CA PHE A 155 -2.84 -3.24 -16.70
C PHE A 155 -1.58 -2.59 -16.10
N SER A 156 -1.76 -1.42 -15.49
CA SER A 156 -0.73 -0.80 -14.65
C SER A 156 -1.13 -0.87 -13.18
N THR A 157 -0.19 -1.17 -12.28
CA THR A 157 -0.42 -1.06 -10.85
C THR A 157 -0.57 0.39 -10.41
N GLY A 158 0.24 1.29 -10.98
CA GLY A 158 0.12 2.74 -10.81
C GLY A 158 -1.06 3.27 -11.62
N ARG A 159 -1.90 4.08 -11.01
CA ARG A 159 -3.07 4.67 -11.66
C ARG A 159 -3.10 6.18 -11.47
N HIS A 160 -3.16 6.88 -12.58
CA HIS A 160 -3.47 8.29 -12.68
C HIS A 160 -4.91 8.53 -13.14
N GLU A 161 -5.30 9.78 -13.31
CA GLU A 161 -6.65 10.15 -13.70
C GLU A 161 -7.06 9.52 -15.06
N HIS A 162 -6.15 9.56 -16.03
CA HIS A 162 -6.38 8.93 -17.33
C HIS A 162 -5.61 7.61 -17.42
N ARG A 163 -6.31 6.57 -17.86
CA ARG A 163 -5.73 5.23 -18.03
C ARG A 163 -4.52 5.20 -18.98
N THR A 164 -4.47 6.14 -19.93
CA THR A 164 -3.39 6.26 -20.91
C THR A 164 -2.12 6.91 -20.36
N ASP A 165 -2.15 7.43 -19.13
CA ASP A 165 -0.98 8.10 -18.53
C ASP A 165 0.10 7.08 -18.11
N ASP A 166 -0.32 5.83 -17.83
CA ASP A 166 0.57 4.74 -17.44
C ASP A 166 0.59 3.64 -18.51
N PRO A 167 1.73 2.99 -18.78
CA PRO A 167 1.77 1.81 -19.63
C PRO A 167 1.14 0.60 -18.94
N ASP A 168 0.45 -0.24 -19.73
CA ASP A 168 -0.11 -1.51 -19.26
C ASP A 168 0.96 -2.60 -19.34
N ASP A 169 1.83 -2.69 -18.37
CA ASP A 169 3.04 -3.50 -18.40
C ASP A 169 2.95 -4.79 -17.57
N THR A 170 1.87 -4.98 -16.82
CA THR A 170 1.76 -6.09 -15.87
C THR A 170 0.49 -6.94 -16.06
N LEU A 171 0.49 -8.11 -15.42
CA LEU A 171 -0.63 -9.03 -15.25
C LEU A 171 -0.81 -9.34 -13.76
N VAL A 172 -1.95 -9.91 -13.35
CA VAL A 172 -2.15 -10.37 -11.96
C VAL A 172 -1.07 -11.38 -11.58
N PHE A 173 -0.79 -12.35 -12.46
CA PHE A 173 0.40 -13.18 -12.43
C PHE A 173 1.02 -13.21 -13.82
N ASP A 174 2.33 -13.04 -13.91
CA ASP A 174 3.07 -13.12 -15.17
C ASP A 174 4.04 -14.34 -15.13
N GLN A 175 4.23 -15.00 -16.23
CA GLN A 175 5.21 -16.08 -16.37
C GLN A 175 6.64 -15.54 -16.37
N VAL A 176 6.84 -14.28 -16.80
CA VAL A 176 8.14 -13.59 -16.76
C VAL A 176 8.18 -12.68 -15.54
N LEU A 177 9.11 -12.96 -14.65
CA LEU A 177 9.31 -12.27 -13.40
C LEU A 177 10.42 -11.23 -13.56
N ARG A 178 10.14 -9.96 -13.25
CA ARG A 178 11.00 -8.81 -13.55
C ARG A 178 11.61 -8.15 -12.34
N PHE A 179 11.21 -8.59 -11.15
CA PHE A 179 11.81 -8.14 -9.88
C PHE A 179 11.66 -9.21 -8.80
N ARG A 180 12.56 -9.16 -7.83
CA ARG A 180 12.49 -10.04 -6.67
C ARG A 180 11.27 -9.71 -5.80
N GLY A 181 10.48 -10.74 -5.49
CA GLY A 181 9.21 -10.60 -4.75
C GLY A 181 8.00 -10.46 -5.67
N GLN A 182 8.16 -10.35 -7.00
CA GLN A 182 7.02 -10.42 -7.92
C GLN A 182 6.22 -11.71 -7.70
N ARG A 183 4.92 -11.62 -7.79
CA ARG A 183 3.96 -12.69 -7.52
C ARG A 183 4.19 -13.89 -8.45
N VAL A 184 4.37 -15.08 -7.86
CA VAL A 184 4.52 -16.37 -8.58
C VAL A 184 3.25 -17.19 -8.45
N ALA A 185 2.72 -17.27 -7.24
CA ALA A 185 1.49 -17.96 -6.90
C ALA A 185 0.84 -17.34 -5.68
N ALA A 186 -0.44 -17.61 -5.48
CA ALA A 186 -1.18 -17.27 -4.27
C ALA A 186 -1.97 -18.47 -3.75
N VAL A 187 -2.05 -18.61 -2.43
CA VAL A 187 -2.85 -19.61 -1.74
C VAL A 187 -3.95 -18.93 -0.94
N VAL A 188 -5.16 -19.42 -1.05
CA VAL A 188 -6.30 -19.07 -0.19
C VAL A 188 -6.58 -20.22 0.76
N ALA A 189 -6.62 -19.97 2.07
CA ALA A 189 -6.87 -20.98 3.09
C ALA A 189 -7.75 -20.46 4.24
N GLU A 190 -8.17 -21.35 5.13
CA GLU A 190 -9.02 -21.03 6.29
C GLU A 190 -8.29 -20.16 7.33
N SER A 191 -6.95 -20.16 7.34
CA SER A 191 -6.13 -19.31 8.18
C SER A 191 -4.84 -18.88 7.50
N VAL A 192 -4.22 -17.79 7.99
CA VAL A 192 -2.91 -17.31 7.51
C VAL A 192 -1.86 -18.41 7.60
N ALA A 193 -1.81 -19.14 8.75
CA ALA A 193 -0.82 -20.19 8.96
C ALA A 193 -0.98 -21.38 8.01
N GLU A 194 -2.20 -21.69 7.58
CA GLU A 194 -2.45 -22.73 6.57
C GLU A 194 -2.04 -22.25 5.18
N ALA A 195 -2.36 -21.00 4.84
CA ALA A 195 -1.94 -20.40 3.58
C ALA A 195 -0.40 -20.35 3.46
N GLU A 196 0.30 -19.87 4.49
CA GLU A 196 1.77 -19.81 4.51
C GLU A 196 2.41 -21.20 4.39
N ARG A 197 1.91 -22.21 5.12
CA ARG A 197 2.41 -23.59 5.00
C ARG A 197 2.20 -24.17 3.60
N ALA A 198 1.11 -23.80 2.94
CA ALA A 198 0.83 -24.30 1.60
C ALA A 198 1.77 -23.67 0.55
N LEU A 199 2.23 -22.43 0.77
CA LEU A 199 3.25 -21.83 -0.10
C LEU A 199 4.55 -22.65 -0.12
N ASP A 200 4.96 -23.23 1.02
CA ASP A 200 6.16 -24.09 1.13
C ASP A 200 6.04 -25.41 0.35
N ALA A 201 4.82 -25.83 0.01
CA ALA A 201 4.57 -27.04 -0.76
C ALA A 201 4.49 -26.81 -2.27
N ILE A 202 4.54 -25.56 -2.73
CA ILE A 202 4.59 -25.22 -4.16
C ILE A 202 6.01 -25.42 -4.68
N VAL A 203 6.15 -26.17 -5.77
CA VAL A 203 7.44 -26.41 -6.43
C VAL A 203 7.49 -25.61 -7.73
N VAL A 204 8.51 -24.77 -7.88
CA VAL A 204 8.67 -23.93 -9.07
C VAL A 204 10.06 -24.13 -9.66
N GLU A 205 10.10 -24.39 -10.96
CA GLU A 205 11.33 -24.42 -11.75
C GLU A 205 11.47 -23.08 -12.49
N TYR A 206 12.60 -22.43 -12.29
CA TYR A 206 12.91 -21.13 -12.89
C TYR A 206 14.05 -21.25 -13.91
N GLU A 207 13.91 -20.52 -15.02
CA GLU A 207 15.01 -20.11 -15.87
C GLU A 207 15.45 -18.71 -15.44
N GLU A 208 16.62 -18.58 -14.82
CA GLU A 208 17.15 -17.27 -14.41
C GLU A 208 17.59 -16.49 -15.64
N LEU A 209 17.12 -15.25 -15.77
CA LEU A 209 17.43 -14.35 -16.88
C LEU A 209 18.41 -13.27 -16.42
N PRO A 210 19.19 -12.67 -17.35
CA PRO A 210 20.07 -11.56 -17.02
C PRO A 210 19.27 -10.39 -16.42
N ALA A 211 19.77 -9.84 -15.31
CA ALA A 211 19.16 -8.71 -14.62
C ALA A 211 20.03 -7.45 -14.72
N VAL A 212 19.40 -6.27 -14.68
CA VAL A 212 20.06 -4.98 -14.66
C VAL A 212 19.52 -4.14 -13.50
N PHE A 213 20.39 -3.49 -12.75
CA PHE A 213 20.05 -2.75 -11.54
C PHE A 213 20.36 -1.24 -11.62
N ASP A 214 21.22 -0.85 -12.54
CA ASP A 214 21.58 0.55 -12.77
C ASP A 214 20.69 1.13 -13.88
N PRO A 215 19.87 2.17 -13.63
CA PRO A 215 18.98 2.73 -14.62
C PRO A 215 19.72 3.39 -15.80
N LEU A 216 20.94 3.89 -15.62
CA LEU A 216 21.73 4.43 -16.72
C LEU A 216 22.29 3.29 -17.57
N ALA A 217 22.88 2.27 -16.95
CA ALA A 217 23.39 1.10 -17.65
C ALA A 217 22.27 0.31 -18.35
N SER A 218 21.03 0.36 -17.85
CA SER A 218 19.90 -0.33 -18.47
C SER A 218 19.53 0.20 -19.85
N ARG A 219 19.93 1.43 -20.19
CA ARG A 219 19.66 2.08 -21.47
C ARG A 219 20.77 1.88 -22.51
N GLU A 220 21.90 1.32 -22.10
CA GLU A 220 23.04 1.09 -23.00
C GLU A 220 22.73 -0.04 -24.00
N PRO A 221 23.27 0.04 -25.24
CA PRO A 221 23.11 -1.03 -26.22
C PRO A 221 23.60 -2.38 -25.68
N GLY A 222 22.77 -3.41 -25.80
CA GLY A 222 23.06 -4.76 -25.32
C GLY A 222 22.73 -5.03 -23.85
N ALA A 223 22.15 -4.06 -23.12
CA ALA A 223 21.63 -4.29 -21.80
C ALA A 223 20.48 -5.34 -21.82
N PRO A 224 20.32 -6.13 -20.75
CA PRO A 224 19.17 -7.03 -20.62
C PRO A 224 17.85 -6.26 -20.72
N LEU A 225 16.92 -6.75 -21.54
CA LEU A 225 15.61 -6.10 -21.71
C LEU A 225 14.60 -6.68 -20.71
N LEU A 226 13.99 -5.80 -19.92
CA LEU A 226 12.97 -6.21 -18.94
C LEU A 226 11.59 -6.40 -19.57
N HIS A 227 11.26 -5.63 -20.59
CA HIS A 227 9.98 -5.67 -21.32
C HIS A 227 10.15 -6.02 -22.79
N GLY A 228 11.22 -6.69 -23.15
CA GLY A 228 11.51 -7.07 -24.54
C GLY A 228 10.52 -8.08 -25.14
N ASP A 229 9.72 -8.72 -24.31
CA ASP A 229 8.64 -9.65 -24.66
C ASP A 229 7.28 -8.95 -24.83
N LYS A 230 7.17 -7.64 -24.53
CA LYS A 230 5.92 -6.88 -24.57
C LYS A 230 5.72 -6.19 -25.92
N GLY A 231 4.49 -6.21 -26.41
CA GLY A 231 4.10 -5.57 -27.67
C GLY A 231 3.67 -4.09 -27.49
N PRO A 232 3.33 -3.43 -28.60
CA PRO A 232 2.93 -2.02 -28.59
C PRO A 232 1.62 -1.73 -27.82
N GLU A 233 0.82 -2.77 -27.57
CA GLU A 233 -0.41 -2.67 -26.77
C GLU A 233 -0.15 -2.24 -25.32
N THR A 234 1.06 -2.48 -24.82
CA THR A 234 1.47 -2.05 -23.47
C THR A 234 1.73 -0.56 -23.35
N ARG A 235 1.92 0.14 -24.44
CA ARG A 235 2.27 1.58 -24.50
C ARG A 235 3.59 1.93 -23.81
N ILE A 236 4.49 0.96 -23.59
CA ILE A 236 5.87 1.23 -23.14
C ILE A 236 6.57 2.04 -24.21
N ALA A 237 7.18 3.15 -23.84
CA ALA A 237 7.71 4.15 -24.80
C ALA A 237 8.84 3.60 -25.69
N ALA A 238 9.81 2.89 -25.12
CA ALA A 238 10.91 2.26 -25.86
C ALA A 238 11.38 0.99 -25.11
N PRO A 239 10.67 -0.15 -25.25
CA PRO A 239 10.99 -1.40 -24.56
C PRO A 239 12.39 -1.92 -24.94
N GLU A 240 12.86 -1.66 -26.17
CA GLU A 240 14.20 -2.00 -26.68
C GLU A 240 15.33 -1.22 -25.98
N ARG A 241 15.01 -0.23 -25.16
CA ARG A 241 15.93 0.60 -24.38
C ARG A 241 15.58 0.63 -22.89
N ASN A 242 14.72 -0.25 -22.42
CA ASN A 242 14.19 -0.25 -21.04
C ASN A 242 13.60 1.10 -20.59
N THR A 243 13.03 1.88 -21.53
CA THR A 243 12.40 3.16 -21.25
C THR A 243 10.90 2.97 -21.18
N VAL A 244 10.35 3.01 -19.99
CA VAL A 244 8.92 2.77 -19.72
C VAL A 244 8.08 3.96 -20.18
N ALA A 245 8.52 5.17 -19.83
CA ALA A 245 7.87 6.42 -20.24
C ALA A 245 8.93 7.47 -20.56
N GLU A 246 8.61 8.38 -21.48
CA GLU A 246 9.44 9.53 -21.84
C GLU A 246 8.56 10.76 -21.85
N PHE A 247 9.08 11.83 -21.25
CA PHE A 247 8.31 13.03 -21.06
C PHE A 247 9.24 14.24 -21.20
N HIS A 248 8.79 15.23 -21.97
CA HIS A 248 9.47 16.49 -22.16
C HIS A 248 8.49 17.64 -21.95
N GLY A 249 8.92 18.69 -21.26
CA GLY A 249 8.13 19.90 -21.06
C GLY A 249 9.02 21.13 -21.01
N GLU A 250 8.60 22.19 -21.69
CA GLU A 250 9.30 23.46 -21.77
C GLU A 250 8.30 24.63 -21.71
N THR A 251 8.66 25.69 -21.01
CA THR A 251 7.86 26.94 -20.99
C THR A 251 8.71 28.13 -21.43
N GLY A 252 8.33 28.79 -22.50
CA GLY A 252 9.09 29.86 -23.11
C GLY A 252 10.29 29.35 -23.91
N ASP A 253 11.21 30.23 -24.20
CA ASP A 253 12.47 29.91 -24.90
C ASP A 253 13.58 29.73 -23.85
N VAL A 254 13.77 28.47 -23.42
CA VAL A 254 14.74 28.11 -22.40
C VAL A 254 16.17 28.36 -22.86
N ALA A 255 16.48 28.13 -24.14
CA ALA A 255 17.82 28.34 -24.68
C ALA A 255 18.22 29.83 -24.64
N ALA A 256 17.33 30.71 -25.12
CA ALA A 256 17.55 32.16 -25.05
C ALA A 256 17.61 32.67 -23.59
N ALA A 257 16.81 32.12 -22.69
CA ALA A 257 16.84 32.47 -21.27
C ALA A 257 18.17 32.10 -20.60
N ILE A 258 18.73 30.94 -20.90
CA ILE A 258 20.04 30.50 -20.40
C ILE A 258 21.17 31.40 -21.01
N GLU A 259 21.11 31.70 -22.31
CA GLU A 259 22.12 32.53 -22.98
C GLU A 259 22.16 33.95 -22.42
N SER A 260 20.99 34.50 -22.04
CA SER A 260 20.84 35.88 -21.54
C SER A 260 20.98 36.00 -20.00
N ALA A 261 21.13 34.89 -19.30
CA ALA A 261 21.21 34.89 -17.83
C ALA A 261 22.54 35.48 -17.31
N ASP A 262 22.47 36.31 -16.25
CA ASP A 262 23.67 36.88 -15.58
C ASP A 262 24.54 35.80 -14.94
N ALA A 263 23.96 34.67 -14.54
CA ALA A 263 24.66 33.51 -13.97
C ALA A 263 23.92 32.21 -14.31
N VAL A 264 24.68 31.19 -14.71
CA VAL A 264 24.18 29.84 -14.94
C VAL A 264 24.88 28.89 -14.00
N VAL A 265 24.10 28.10 -13.26
CA VAL A 265 24.60 27.04 -12.38
C VAL A 265 24.07 25.72 -12.88
N SER A 266 24.95 24.75 -13.06
CA SER A 266 24.59 23.38 -13.44
C SER A 266 25.14 22.38 -12.41
N GLY A 267 24.45 21.26 -12.23
CA GLY A 267 24.87 20.21 -11.32
C GLY A 267 24.08 18.93 -11.54
N VAL A 268 24.60 17.84 -10.99
CA VAL A 268 23.92 16.55 -10.94
C VAL A 268 23.60 16.25 -9.47
N TRP A 269 22.33 15.98 -9.20
CA TRP A 269 21.86 15.63 -7.86
C TRP A 269 21.36 14.19 -7.87
N GLN A 270 21.71 13.44 -6.84
CA GLN A 270 21.24 12.07 -6.68
C GLN A 270 20.44 11.94 -5.40
N THR A 271 19.34 11.20 -5.47
CA THR A 271 18.54 10.84 -4.31
C THR A 271 18.51 9.33 -4.12
N GLN A 272 18.39 8.90 -2.88
CA GLN A 272 18.25 7.49 -2.58
C GLN A 272 16.81 7.03 -2.71
N ARG A 273 16.60 5.71 -2.87
CA ARG A 273 15.30 5.07 -2.74
C ARG A 273 14.74 5.29 -1.32
N VAL A 274 13.46 5.63 -1.22
CA VAL A 274 12.79 5.86 0.06
C VAL A 274 11.49 5.09 0.10
N SER A 275 11.30 4.25 1.15
CA SER A 275 10.04 3.60 1.45
C SER A 275 9.14 4.52 2.28
N HIS A 276 7.84 4.50 2.02
CA HIS A 276 6.81 5.28 2.70
C HIS A 276 6.65 4.86 4.16
N VAL A 277 6.71 3.56 4.43
CA VAL A 277 6.61 2.95 5.77
C VAL A 277 5.35 3.43 6.51
N ALA A 278 4.20 3.35 5.87
CA ALA A 278 2.93 3.49 6.56
C ALA A 278 2.82 2.46 7.69
N LEU A 279 2.28 2.84 8.86
CA LEU A 279 2.18 1.90 9.98
C LEU A 279 1.09 0.85 9.74
N GLU A 280 -0.04 1.22 9.16
CA GLU A 280 -0.96 0.26 8.55
C GLU A 280 -0.33 -0.25 7.27
N THR A 281 -0.19 -1.56 7.13
CA THR A 281 0.30 -2.21 5.92
C THR A 281 -0.74 -2.14 4.80
N HIS A 282 -0.36 -2.43 3.54
CA HIS A 282 -1.33 -2.65 2.48
C HIS A 282 -2.21 -3.84 2.86
N ALA A 283 -3.52 -3.67 2.74
CA ALA A 283 -4.46 -4.71 3.08
C ALA A 283 -5.79 -4.52 2.35
N THR A 284 -6.37 -5.63 1.93
CA THR A 284 -7.70 -5.66 1.32
C THR A 284 -8.50 -6.82 1.88
N ARG A 285 -9.78 -6.56 2.11
CA ARG A 285 -10.80 -7.57 2.37
C ARG A 285 -11.89 -7.45 1.35
N GLY A 286 -12.22 -8.57 0.68
CA GLY A 286 -13.24 -8.63 -0.36
C GLY A 286 -14.30 -9.69 -0.05
N TRP A 287 -15.51 -9.49 -0.55
CA TRP A 287 -16.64 -10.43 -0.45
C TRP A 287 -17.68 -10.13 -1.53
N LEU A 288 -18.59 -11.06 -1.75
CA LEU A 288 -19.81 -10.80 -2.55
C LEU A 288 -20.94 -10.37 -1.62
N ASP A 289 -21.68 -9.32 -2.01
CA ASP A 289 -22.89 -8.91 -1.29
C ASP A 289 -24.08 -9.85 -1.58
N ALA A 290 -25.26 -9.53 -1.04
CA ALA A 290 -26.44 -10.38 -1.18
C ALA A 290 -26.97 -10.45 -2.63
N GLU A 291 -26.65 -9.46 -3.45
CA GLU A 291 -27.02 -9.35 -4.86
C GLU A 291 -25.93 -9.97 -5.78
N GLY A 292 -24.81 -10.42 -5.21
CA GLY A 292 -23.67 -11.00 -5.92
C GLY A 292 -22.67 -9.95 -6.42
N GLY A 293 -22.82 -8.69 -6.02
CA GLY A 293 -21.89 -7.61 -6.32
C GLY A 293 -20.58 -7.77 -5.54
N LEU A 294 -19.46 -7.43 -6.17
CA LEU A 294 -18.14 -7.45 -5.55
C LEU A 294 -17.96 -6.24 -4.63
N VAL A 295 -17.62 -6.50 -3.37
CA VAL A 295 -17.32 -5.44 -2.39
C VAL A 295 -15.90 -5.60 -1.88
N LEU A 296 -15.11 -4.51 -1.96
CA LEU A 296 -13.77 -4.45 -1.37
C LEU A 296 -13.67 -3.31 -0.36
N ARG A 297 -13.13 -3.63 0.80
CA ARG A 297 -12.61 -2.66 1.78
C ARG A 297 -11.09 -2.74 1.76
N THR A 298 -10.46 -1.64 1.34
CA THR A 298 -9.02 -1.62 1.12
C THR A 298 -8.34 -0.44 1.79
N SER A 299 -7.05 -0.60 2.13
CA SER A 299 -6.17 0.47 2.61
C SER A 299 -5.56 1.21 1.43
N SER A 300 -6.38 1.96 0.69
CA SER A 300 -6.00 2.69 -0.52
C SER A 300 -6.29 4.18 -0.40
N GLN A 301 -5.51 5.02 -1.06
CA GLN A 301 -5.73 6.46 -1.21
C GLN A 301 -6.64 6.78 -2.41
N VAL A 302 -6.88 5.80 -3.29
CA VAL A 302 -7.53 5.99 -4.60
C VAL A 302 -8.61 4.92 -4.89
N PRO A 303 -9.62 4.74 -4.00
CA PRO A 303 -10.59 3.63 -4.11
C PRO A 303 -11.38 3.63 -5.43
N PHE A 304 -11.62 4.79 -6.04
CA PHE A 304 -12.33 4.89 -7.32
C PHE A 304 -11.47 4.42 -8.49
N LEU A 305 -10.19 4.78 -8.52
CA LEU A 305 -9.25 4.28 -9.54
C LEU A 305 -9.04 2.77 -9.41
N VAL A 306 -8.95 2.26 -8.17
CA VAL A 306 -8.91 0.81 -7.89
C VAL A 306 -10.15 0.12 -8.47
N ARG A 307 -11.36 0.64 -8.22
CA ARG A 307 -12.59 0.09 -8.78
C ARG A 307 -12.54 0.01 -10.30
N ASP A 308 -12.16 1.11 -10.93
CA ASP A 308 -12.16 1.22 -12.39
C ASP A 308 -11.15 0.26 -13.03
N GLU A 309 -9.99 0.07 -12.39
CA GLU A 309 -8.99 -0.88 -12.86
C GLU A 309 -9.41 -2.34 -12.65
N LEU A 310 -10.05 -2.66 -11.53
CA LEU A 310 -10.62 -4.00 -11.31
C LEU A 310 -11.70 -4.32 -12.33
N CYS A 311 -12.55 -3.34 -12.68
CA CYS A 311 -13.54 -3.51 -13.75
C CYS A 311 -12.86 -3.81 -15.10
N HIS A 312 -11.74 -3.14 -15.40
CA HIS A 312 -10.96 -3.41 -16.60
C HIS A 312 -10.32 -4.80 -16.60
N ILE A 313 -9.63 -5.17 -15.53
CA ILE A 313 -8.89 -6.44 -15.42
C ILE A 313 -9.84 -7.64 -15.53
N PHE A 314 -10.96 -7.60 -14.83
CA PHE A 314 -11.89 -8.72 -14.69
C PHE A 314 -13.12 -8.63 -15.60
N GLY A 315 -13.25 -7.59 -16.43
CA GLY A 315 -14.41 -7.39 -17.30
C GLY A 315 -15.72 -7.15 -16.55
N LEU A 316 -15.65 -6.53 -15.37
CA LEU A 316 -16.81 -6.24 -14.52
C LEU A 316 -17.44 -4.89 -14.87
N ARG A 317 -18.74 -4.75 -14.59
CA ARG A 317 -19.42 -3.46 -14.73
C ARG A 317 -19.20 -2.63 -13.47
N PRO A 318 -18.98 -1.29 -13.57
CA PRO A 318 -18.74 -0.44 -12.40
C PRO A 318 -19.89 -0.47 -11.35
N GLU A 319 -21.12 -0.70 -11.77
CA GLU A 319 -22.27 -0.85 -10.87
C GLU A 319 -22.27 -2.14 -10.05
N ASP A 320 -21.52 -3.16 -10.47
CA ASP A 320 -21.40 -4.44 -9.78
C ASP A 320 -20.18 -4.48 -8.84
N VAL A 321 -19.40 -3.37 -8.78
CA VAL A 321 -18.18 -3.30 -7.97
C VAL A 321 -18.21 -2.10 -7.03
N ARG A 322 -18.09 -2.38 -5.74
CA ARG A 322 -17.98 -1.36 -4.70
C ARG A 322 -16.63 -1.44 -4.02
N VAL A 323 -15.79 -0.41 -4.20
CA VAL A 323 -14.52 -0.26 -3.48
C VAL A 323 -14.63 0.92 -2.53
N PHE A 324 -14.24 0.73 -1.27
CA PHE A 324 -14.24 1.79 -0.28
C PHE A 324 -13.10 1.66 0.73
N THR A 325 -12.76 2.77 1.33
CA THR A 325 -11.78 2.84 2.40
C THR A 325 -12.46 3.21 3.72
N ALA A 326 -11.98 2.65 4.82
CA ALA A 326 -12.21 3.18 6.15
C ALA A 326 -11.16 4.28 6.44
N ARG A 327 -10.79 4.49 7.68
CA ARG A 327 -9.63 5.33 7.95
C ARG A 327 -8.35 4.61 7.50
N VAL A 328 -7.54 5.29 6.69
CA VAL A 328 -6.25 4.77 6.22
C VAL A 328 -5.16 5.13 7.22
N GLY A 329 -4.41 4.13 7.67
CA GLY A 329 -3.35 4.24 8.68
C GLY A 329 -2.00 4.74 8.13
N GLY A 330 -2.04 5.77 7.28
CA GLY A 330 -0.92 6.35 6.55
C GLY A 330 -0.84 5.82 5.11
N GLY A 331 -0.41 6.69 4.20
CA GLY A 331 -0.27 6.33 2.79
C GLY A 331 0.96 6.99 2.16
N PHE A 332 1.10 8.33 2.31
CA PHE A 332 2.25 9.12 1.83
C PHE A 332 2.54 8.99 0.34
N GLY A 333 1.51 8.68 -0.46
CA GLY A 333 1.64 8.34 -1.88
C GLY A 333 1.90 6.85 -2.17
N GLY A 334 2.25 6.03 -1.16
CA GLY A 334 2.53 4.60 -1.33
C GLY A 334 1.30 3.71 -1.43
N LYS A 335 0.08 4.24 -1.24
CA LYS A 335 -1.18 3.51 -1.36
C LYS A 335 -2.04 4.04 -2.52
N GLN A 336 -1.40 4.44 -3.61
CA GLN A 336 -2.03 4.89 -4.85
C GLN A 336 -1.93 3.86 -5.98
N GLU A 337 -1.44 2.67 -5.66
CA GLU A 337 -1.31 1.56 -6.61
C GLU A 337 -2.22 0.39 -6.25
N LEU A 338 -2.44 -0.49 -7.23
CA LEU A 338 -3.19 -1.73 -7.08
C LEU A 338 -2.22 -2.85 -6.68
N LEU A 339 -2.25 -3.29 -5.43
CA LEU A 339 -1.26 -4.23 -4.90
C LEU A 339 -1.85 -5.47 -4.23
N THR A 340 -3.02 -5.34 -3.62
CA THR A 340 -3.69 -6.43 -2.89
C THR A 340 -5.09 -6.70 -3.43
N GLU A 341 -5.67 -5.74 -4.10
CA GLU A 341 -7.07 -5.72 -4.48
C GLU A 341 -7.39 -6.68 -5.63
N ASP A 342 -6.49 -6.77 -6.61
CA ASP A 342 -6.62 -7.67 -7.76
C ASP A 342 -6.54 -9.15 -7.34
N LEU A 343 -5.61 -9.51 -6.44
CA LEU A 343 -5.50 -10.85 -5.88
C LEU A 343 -6.73 -11.23 -5.06
N VAL A 344 -7.21 -10.30 -4.21
CA VAL A 344 -8.43 -10.54 -3.43
C VAL A 344 -9.64 -10.67 -4.34
N THR A 345 -9.72 -9.85 -5.40
CA THR A 345 -10.79 -9.94 -6.40
C THR A 345 -10.79 -11.30 -7.10
N LEU A 346 -9.63 -11.75 -7.60
CA LEU A 346 -9.47 -13.07 -8.21
C LEU A 346 -9.97 -14.17 -7.27
N ALA A 347 -9.49 -14.14 -6.01
CA ALA A 347 -9.83 -15.13 -5.01
C ALA A 347 -11.33 -15.14 -4.64
N VAL A 348 -11.95 -13.96 -4.48
CA VAL A 348 -13.39 -13.84 -4.17
C VAL A 348 -14.22 -14.36 -5.33
N LEU A 349 -13.92 -13.96 -6.57
CA LEU A 349 -14.67 -14.39 -7.75
C LEU A 349 -14.56 -15.90 -8.00
N ALA A 350 -13.38 -16.48 -7.77
CA ALA A 350 -13.14 -17.91 -7.96
C ALA A 350 -13.76 -18.79 -6.87
N THR A 351 -13.77 -18.32 -5.60
CA THR A 351 -14.16 -19.16 -4.47
C THR A 351 -15.55 -18.84 -3.91
N GLY A 352 -16.11 -17.67 -4.21
CA GLY A 352 -17.34 -17.17 -3.58
C GLY A 352 -17.19 -16.85 -2.08
N ARG A 353 -15.98 -16.93 -1.51
CA ARG A 353 -15.68 -16.71 -0.09
C ARG A 353 -15.29 -15.26 0.16
N ALA A 354 -15.52 -14.80 1.38
CA ALA A 354 -14.87 -13.59 1.85
C ALA A 354 -13.38 -13.86 2.04
N VAL A 355 -12.52 -13.03 1.44
CA VAL A 355 -11.05 -13.21 1.44
C VAL A 355 -10.36 -11.96 1.95
N GLN A 356 -9.32 -12.14 2.74
CA GLN A 356 -8.43 -11.09 3.20
C GLN A 356 -7.01 -11.36 2.76
N TYR A 357 -6.34 -10.30 2.29
CA TYR A 357 -4.90 -10.28 2.08
C TYR A 357 -4.30 -9.05 2.76
N GLU A 358 -3.22 -9.24 3.49
CA GLU A 358 -2.47 -8.20 4.18
C GLU A 358 -0.98 -8.39 3.92
N PHE A 359 -0.27 -7.33 3.55
CA PHE A 359 1.18 -7.33 3.47
C PHE A 359 1.79 -7.50 4.86
N SER A 360 2.78 -8.36 4.97
CA SER A 360 3.67 -8.32 6.11
C SER A 360 4.50 -7.03 6.10
N ARG A 361 5.09 -6.68 7.25
CA ARG A 361 6.03 -5.55 7.29
C ARG A 361 7.25 -5.76 6.37
N ARG A 362 7.62 -6.99 6.09
CA ARG A 362 8.66 -7.32 5.13
C ARG A 362 8.23 -6.96 3.70
N ASP A 363 6.99 -7.28 3.33
CA ASP A 363 6.46 -6.98 2.00
C ASP A 363 6.39 -5.47 1.75
N GLU A 364 6.07 -4.68 2.78
CA GLU A 364 6.13 -3.21 2.71
C GLU A 364 7.51 -2.66 2.32
N PHE A 365 8.59 -3.39 2.61
CA PHE A 365 9.95 -2.99 2.25
C PHE A 365 10.46 -3.65 0.97
N THR A 366 9.84 -4.72 0.51
CA THR A 366 10.39 -5.54 -0.59
C THR A 366 9.56 -5.50 -1.86
N VAL A 367 8.22 -5.33 -1.74
CA VAL A 367 7.31 -5.38 -2.89
C VAL A 367 6.36 -4.19 -2.99
N ALA A 368 6.19 -3.40 -1.94
CA ALA A 368 5.41 -2.17 -2.00
C ALA A 368 6.16 -1.07 -2.79
N PRO A 369 5.43 -0.08 -3.34
CA PRO A 369 6.02 1.03 -4.09
C PRO A 369 7.01 1.82 -3.24
N THR A 370 7.98 2.41 -3.92
CA THR A 370 8.97 3.30 -3.29
C THR A 370 9.13 4.56 -4.12
N ARG A 371 9.60 5.65 -3.50
CA ARG A 371 10.17 6.72 -4.29
C ARG A 371 11.48 6.21 -4.89
N HIS A 372 11.56 6.20 -6.21
CA HIS A 372 12.73 5.74 -6.94
C HIS A 372 13.96 6.59 -6.64
N PRO A 373 15.19 6.03 -6.75
CA PRO A 373 16.38 6.84 -6.81
C PRO A 373 16.37 7.70 -8.08
N MET A 374 16.78 8.90 -7.97
CA MET A 374 16.86 9.86 -9.08
C MET A 374 18.26 10.43 -9.14
#